data_0b88f74f0e369850e2bea744785351ad
#
_entry.id   0b88f74f0e369850e2bea744785351ad
#
_cell.length_a   1.000
_cell.length_b   1.000
_cell.length_c   1.000
_cell.angle_alpha   90.00
_cell.angle_beta   90.00
_cell.angle_gamma   90.00
#
_symmetry.space_group_name_H-M   'P 1'
#
loop_
_entity.id
_entity.type
_entity.pdbx_description
1 polymer ?
#
loop_
_entity_poly.entity_id
_entity_poly.type
_entity_poly.pdbx_seq_one_letter_code
_entity_poly.pdbx_strand_id
1 'polypeptide(L)'
;MTGSVFPKTLEALAQKHHVKLPEYQSIEDLYDRSEFKSILPMLKVAVSVMQDPSDFSRIIYETMREAAQNGVRYREIFWNPTDHQNVPDFQYRNAMEGIIEGLKNAEKDFGIVGRMIPSINREESAQLAVDLVTLVLENPFEEVIGLGMDYLETGHPPEKFWKAYQIAREGGLHYYRKG
;
A
#
# COMPACT_ATOMS: atom_id res chain seq x y z
N MET A 1 3.48 -0.20 1.08
CA MET A 1 2.73 -0.36 2.36
C MET A 1 2.61 -1.81 2.76
N THR A 2 1.99 -2.66 1.98
CA THR A 2 1.69 -4.08 2.30
C THR A 2 2.92 -4.88 2.79
N GLY A 3 4.06 -4.71 2.16
CA GLY A 3 5.32 -5.34 2.58
C GLY A 3 5.96 -4.79 3.87
N SER A 4 5.34 -3.81 4.51
CA SER A 4 5.83 -3.18 5.75
C SER A 4 4.99 -3.54 6.98
N VAL A 5 4.01 -4.45 6.84
CA VAL A 5 3.22 -4.95 7.98
C VAL A 5 4.13 -5.77 8.89
N PHE A 6 4.15 -5.48 10.18
CA PHE A 6 4.95 -6.23 11.13
C PHE A 6 4.35 -7.60 11.43
N PRO A 7 5.18 -8.63 11.71
CA PRO A 7 4.71 -10.00 11.99
C PRO A 7 3.60 -10.06 13.04
N LYS A 8 3.81 -9.45 14.20
CA LYS A 8 2.81 -9.42 15.30
C LYS A 8 1.53 -8.66 14.92
N THR A 9 1.63 -7.65 14.07
CA THR A 9 0.47 -6.93 13.59
C THR A 9 -0.32 -7.77 12.60
N LEU A 10 0.37 -8.49 11.72
CA LEU A 10 -0.25 -9.44 10.81
C LEU A 10 -1.05 -10.51 11.55
N GLU A 11 -0.47 -11.13 12.59
CA GLU A 11 -1.17 -12.09 13.44
C GLU A 11 -2.41 -11.49 14.13
N ALA A 12 -2.25 -10.31 14.75
CA ALA A 12 -3.35 -9.65 15.46
C ALA A 12 -4.52 -9.29 14.51
N LEU A 13 -4.23 -8.81 13.31
CA LEU A 13 -5.25 -8.49 12.31
C LEU A 13 -5.88 -9.76 11.72
N ALA A 14 -5.09 -10.82 11.50
CA ALA A 14 -5.61 -12.11 11.07
C ALA A 14 -6.59 -12.69 12.09
N GLN A 15 -6.30 -12.59 13.40
CA GLN A 15 -7.23 -12.97 14.47
C GLN A 15 -8.49 -12.08 14.46
N LYS A 16 -8.34 -10.76 14.36
CA LYS A 16 -9.45 -9.80 14.32
C LYS A 16 -10.45 -10.11 13.21
N HIS A 17 -9.95 -10.43 12.02
CA HIS A 17 -10.76 -10.65 10.83
C HIS A 17 -11.00 -12.12 10.48
N HIS A 18 -10.62 -13.04 11.37
CA HIS A 18 -10.74 -14.48 11.17
C HIS A 18 -10.11 -14.99 9.86
N VAL A 19 -9.01 -14.35 9.45
CA VAL A 19 -8.24 -14.72 8.26
C VAL A 19 -7.29 -15.86 8.61
N LYS A 20 -7.35 -16.94 7.85
CA LYS A 20 -6.45 -18.09 8.04
C LYS A 20 -5.06 -17.73 7.50
N LEU A 21 -4.07 -17.79 8.39
CA LEU A 21 -2.67 -17.68 7.99
C LEU A 21 -2.18 -18.97 7.32
N PRO A 22 -1.22 -18.90 6.39
CA PRO A 22 -0.50 -20.08 5.91
C PRO A 22 0.16 -20.84 7.05
N GLU A 23 0.46 -22.13 6.87
CA GLU A 23 1.25 -22.89 7.84
C GLU A 23 2.68 -22.37 7.89
N TYR A 24 3.20 -22.11 9.09
CA TYR A 24 4.56 -21.62 9.35
C TYR A 24 5.05 -22.18 10.70
N GLN A 25 6.36 -22.28 10.88
CA GLN A 25 6.95 -22.64 12.16
C GLN A 25 7.02 -21.44 13.10
N SER A 26 7.38 -20.26 12.55
CA SER A 26 7.28 -18.97 13.24
C SER A 26 6.68 -17.94 12.28
N ILE A 27 6.02 -16.90 12.82
CA ILE A 27 5.43 -15.83 11.98
C ILE A 27 6.51 -15.13 11.13
N GLU A 28 7.74 -15.11 11.59
CA GLU A 28 8.89 -14.55 10.90
C GLU A 28 9.21 -15.30 9.59
N ASP A 29 8.89 -16.61 9.52
CA ASP A 29 9.10 -17.41 8.30
C ASP A 29 8.28 -16.89 7.11
N LEU A 30 7.12 -16.27 7.37
CA LEU A 30 6.32 -15.61 6.32
C LEU A 30 7.02 -14.38 5.72
N TYR A 31 8.04 -13.86 6.41
CA TYR A 31 8.81 -12.68 6.01
C TYR A 31 10.16 -13.05 5.38
N ASP A 32 10.38 -14.33 5.06
CA ASP A 32 11.57 -14.73 4.32
C ASP A 32 11.61 -14.00 2.97
N ARG A 33 12.69 -13.24 2.76
CA ARG A 33 12.93 -12.42 1.58
C ARG A 33 14.11 -12.93 0.75
N SER A 34 14.52 -14.17 0.97
CA SER A 34 15.62 -14.79 0.22
C SER A 34 15.31 -14.84 -1.29
N GLU A 35 14.02 -15.03 -1.63
CA GLU A 35 13.52 -14.96 -3.00
C GLU A 35 12.23 -14.12 -3.06
N PHE A 36 12.01 -13.42 -4.19
CA PHE A 36 10.77 -12.64 -4.37
C PHE A 36 9.50 -13.49 -4.23
N LYS A 37 9.53 -14.74 -4.69
CA LYS A 37 8.38 -15.65 -4.61
C LYS A 37 8.03 -16.06 -3.19
N SER A 38 9.00 -16.08 -2.27
CA SER A 38 8.76 -16.50 -0.88
C SER A 38 7.93 -15.48 -0.08
N ILE A 39 7.96 -14.20 -0.46
CA ILE A 39 7.20 -13.15 0.21
C ILE A 39 5.74 -13.02 -0.29
N LEU A 40 5.41 -13.60 -1.45
CA LEU A 40 4.06 -13.45 -2.04
C LEU A 40 2.92 -13.94 -1.13
N PRO A 41 3.04 -15.09 -0.42
CA PRO A 41 2.00 -15.53 0.51
C PRO A 41 1.73 -14.51 1.61
N MET A 42 2.78 -13.91 2.18
CA MET A 42 2.66 -12.86 3.20
C MET A 42 1.96 -11.62 2.65
N LEU A 43 2.32 -11.16 1.45
CA LEU A 43 1.68 -10.00 0.82
C LEU A 43 0.18 -10.22 0.61
N LYS A 44 -0.23 -11.42 0.15
CA LYS A 44 -1.64 -11.77 -0.02
C LYS A 44 -2.41 -11.75 1.32
N VAL A 45 -1.81 -12.33 2.35
CA VAL A 45 -2.41 -12.30 3.70
C VAL A 45 -2.48 -10.86 4.21
N ALA A 46 -1.42 -10.06 4.06
CA ALA A 46 -1.40 -8.68 4.49
C ALA A 46 -2.50 -7.84 3.82
N VAL A 47 -2.79 -8.08 2.53
CA VAL A 47 -3.94 -7.46 1.85
C VAL A 47 -5.26 -7.90 2.49
N SER A 48 -5.44 -9.20 2.74
CA SER A 48 -6.71 -9.76 3.23
C SER A 48 -7.06 -9.36 4.67
N VAL A 49 -6.07 -8.96 5.48
CA VAL A 49 -6.30 -8.52 6.87
C VAL A 49 -6.53 -7.01 7.00
N MET A 50 -6.32 -6.24 5.94
CA MET A 50 -6.59 -4.80 5.93
C MET A 50 -8.02 -4.53 5.45
N GLN A 51 -8.98 -4.60 6.35
CA GLN A 51 -10.42 -4.50 6.04
C GLN A 51 -11.03 -3.20 6.55
N ASP A 52 -10.65 -2.76 7.75
CA ASP A 52 -11.18 -1.54 8.37
C ASP A 52 -10.21 -0.36 8.27
N PRO A 53 -10.68 0.89 8.30
CA PRO A 53 -9.83 2.08 8.37
C PRO A 53 -8.79 2.01 9.50
N SER A 54 -9.17 1.44 10.65
CA SER A 54 -8.27 1.27 11.80
C SER A 54 -7.08 0.33 11.55
N ASP A 55 -7.22 -0.63 10.64
CA ASP A 55 -6.13 -1.53 10.27
C ASP A 55 -5.07 -0.76 9.45
N PHE A 56 -5.52 0.05 8.50
CA PHE A 56 -4.66 0.94 7.72
C PHE A 56 -3.96 1.96 8.62
N SER A 57 -4.71 2.59 9.55
CA SER A 57 -4.17 3.55 10.52
C SER A 57 -3.06 2.92 11.36
N ARG A 58 -3.29 1.74 11.92
CA ARG A 58 -2.33 1.01 12.72
C ARG A 58 -1.05 0.67 11.94
N ILE A 59 -1.18 0.09 10.75
CA ILE A 59 -0.04 -0.32 9.91
C ILE A 59 0.81 0.89 9.54
N ILE A 60 0.18 1.97 9.13
CA ILE A 60 0.89 3.21 8.78
C ILE A 60 1.59 3.79 10.01
N TYR A 61 0.91 3.92 11.14
CA TYR A 61 1.49 4.44 12.37
C TYR A 61 2.73 3.65 12.81
N GLU A 62 2.63 2.32 12.86
CA GLU A 62 3.73 1.44 13.25
C GLU A 62 4.92 1.54 12.27
N THR A 63 4.65 1.56 10.98
CA THR A 63 5.66 1.69 9.92
C THR A 63 6.38 3.04 9.96
N MET A 64 5.65 4.11 10.24
CA MET A 64 6.19 5.46 10.39
C MET A 64 7.01 5.59 11.69
N ARG A 65 6.53 4.99 12.79
CA ARG A 65 7.27 4.94 14.04
C ARG A 65 8.64 4.28 13.88
N GLU A 66 8.69 3.12 13.23
CA GLU A 66 9.96 2.44 12.97
C GLU A 66 10.91 3.33 12.13
N ALA A 67 10.39 3.92 11.08
CA ALA A 67 11.18 4.83 10.24
C ALA A 67 11.75 6.01 11.04
N ALA A 68 10.93 6.62 11.91
CA ALA A 68 11.36 7.73 12.78
C ALA A 68 12.44 7.31 13.78
N GLN A 69 12.33 6.11 14.35
CA GLN A 69 13.34 5.53 15.26
C GLN A 69 14.68 5.28 14.54
N ASN A 70 14.66 5.07 13.23
CA ASN A 70 15.85 4.96 12.38
C ASN A 70 16.30 6.31 11.77
N GLY A 71 15.81 7.43 12.30
CA GLY A 71 16.26 8.78 11.92
C GLY A 71 15.58 9.38 10.69
N VAL A 72 14.60 8.69 10.09
CA VAL A 72 13.82 9.20 8.95
C VAL A 72 12.89 10.32 9.41
N ARG A 73 12.81 11.41 8.64
CA ARG A 73 11.93 12.56 8.93
C ARG A 73 10.86 12.79 7.86
N TYR A 74 11.04 12.21 6.70
CA TYR A 74 10.08 12.25 5.60
C TYR A 74 10.08 10.91 4.89
N ARG A 75 8.88 10.37 4.57
CA ARG A 75 8.73 9.08 3.90
C ARG A 75 7.60 9.12 2.88
N GLU A 76 7.88 8.63 1.69
CA GLU A 76 6.89 8.35 0.64
C GLU A 76 6.58 6.85 0.64
N ILE A 77 5.28 6.53 0.59
CA ILE A 77 4.80 5.16 0.76
C ILE A 77 3.99 4.74 -0.45
N PHE A 78 4.48 3.73 -1.15
CA PHE A 78 3.75 3.07 -2.24
C PHE A 78 2.65 2.17 -1.68
N TRP A 79 1.48 2.20 -2.31
CA TRP A 79 0.33 1.37 -1.98
C TRP A 79 -0.48 1.06 -3.23
N ASN A 80 -0.92 -0.20 -3.37
CA ASN A 80 -1.74 -0.68 -4.48
C ASN A 80 -3.21 -0.84 -4.04
N PRO A 81 -4.06 0.17 -4.21
CA PRO A 81 -5.47 0.07 -3.85
C PRO A 81 -6.20 -1.06 -4.57
N THR A 82 -5.80 -1.35 -5.82
CA THR A 82 -6.40 -2.41 -6.64
C THR A 82 -6.19 -3.82 -6.09
N ASP A 83 -5.18 -4.06 -5.27
CA ASP A 83 -4.97 -5.36 -4.61
C ASP A 83 -6.13 -5.69 -3.65
N HIS A 84 -6.83 -4.67 -3.12
CA HIS A 84 -7.92 -4.82 -2.16
C HIS A 84 -9.30 -5.00 -2.80
N GLN A 85 -9.43 -5.00 -4.12
CA GLN A 85 -10.73 -5.08 -4.81
C GLN A 85 -11.57 -6.33 -4.45
N ASN A 86 -10.93 -7.40 -3.97
CA ASN A 86 -11.58 -8.63 -3.53
C ASN A 86 -11.77 -8.70 -2.00
N VAL A 87 -11.38 -7.66 -1.26
CA VAL A 87 -11.64 -7.56 0.17
C VAL A 87 -13.09 -7.11 0.35
N PRO A 88 -13.91 -7.82 1.15
CA PRO A 88 -15.29 -7.43 1.37
C PRO A 88 -15.42 -5.98 1.84
N ASP A 89 -16.40 -5.27 1.29
CA ASP A 89 -16.73 -3.88 1.65
C ASP A 89 -15.59 -2.86 1.53
N PHE A 90 -14.51 -3.21 0.82
CA PHE A 90 -13.39 -2.30 0.61
C PHE A 90 -13.82 -1.04 -0.13
N GLN A 91 -13.49 0.12 0.44
CA GLN A 91 -13.67 1.43 -0.17
C GLN A 91 -12.37 2.22 -0.07
N TYR A 92 -11.87 2.70 -1.19
CA TYR A 92 -10.65 3.50 -1.27
C TYR A 92 -10.65 4.69 -0.30
N ARG A 93 -11.77 5.44 -0.24
CA ARG A 93 -11.91 6.59 0.65
C ARG A 93 -11.72 6.20 2.12
N ASN A 94 -12.38 5.15 2.58
CA ASN A 94 -12.31 4.69 3.96
C ASN A 94 -10.87 4.24 4.32
N ALA A 95 -10.21 3.53 3.40
CA ALA A 95 -8.82 3.11 3.58
C ALA A 95 -7.89 4.33 3.67
N MET A 96 -8.07 5.33 2.79
CA MET A 96 -7.27 6.57 2.82
C MET A 96 -7.49 7.38 4.09
N GLU A 97 -8.72 7.47 4.60
CA GLU A 97 -9.01 8.13 5.88
C GLU A 97 -8.24 7.46 7.03
N GLY A 98 -8.21 6.13 7.08
CA GLY A 98 -7.39 5.39 8.05
C GLY A 98 -5.89 5.63 7.86
N ILE A 99 -5.39 5.61 6.62
CA ILE A 99 -3.99 5.90 6.31
C ILE A 99 -3.62 7.31 6.82
N ILE A 100 -4.44 8.32 6.51
CA ILE A 100 -4.21 9.72 6.91
C ILE A 100 -4.22 9.86 8.43
N GLU A 101 -5.13 9.19 9.13
CA GLU A 101 -5.12 9.15 10.59
C GLU A 101 -3.80 8.61 11.13
N GLY A 102 -3.32 7.49 10.58
CA GLY A 102 -2.03 6.90 10.95
C GLY A 102 -0.85 7.83 10.69
N LEU A 103 -0.84 8.53 9.55
CA LEU A 103 0.18 9.53 9.21
C LEU A 103 0.19 10.70 10.18
N LYS A 104 -0.97 11.28 10.49
CA LYS A 104 -1.12 12.41 11.41
C LYS A 104 -0.72 12.05 12.84
N ASN A 105 -1.09 10.87 13.30
CA ASN A 105 -0.68 10.39 14.61
C ASN A 105 0.84 10.17 14.69
N ALA A 106 1.45 9.62 13.66
CA ALA A 106 2.91 9.44 13.61
C ALA A 106 3.67 10.78 13.50
N GLU A 107 3.16 11.74 12.75
CA GLU A 107 3.74 13.09 12.68
C GLU A 107 3.71 13.78 14.05
N LYS A 108 2.56 13.71 14.74
CA LYS A 108 2.39 14.27 16.09
C LYS A 108 3.35 13.65 17.11
N ASP A 109 3.48 12.32 17.09
CA ASP A 109 4.20 11.59 18.14
C ASP A 109 5.70 11.49 17.87
N PHE A 110 6.13 11.51 16.61
CA PHE A 110 7.51 11.22 16.20
C PHE A 110 8.14 12.31 15.31
N GLY A 111 7.38 13.31 14.87
CA GLY A 111 7.85 14.36 13.98
C GLY A 111 8.27 13.86 12.58
N ILE A 112 7.65 12.79 12.09
CA ILE A 112 7.89 12.23 10.77
C ILE A 112 6.71 12.51 9.84
N VAL A 113 6.98 13.14 8.69
CA VAL A 113 5.97 13.43 7.67
C VAL A 113 5.88 12.27 6.68
N GLY A 114 4.67 11.80 6.39
CA GLY A 114 4.42 10.77 5.37
C GLY A 114 3.59 11.28 4.20
N ARG A 115 3.82 10.70 3.02
CA ARG A 115 3.02 10.92 1.80
C ARG A 115 2.72 9.59 1.14
N MET A 116 1.60 9.56 0.42
CA MET A 116 1.11 8.36 -0.26
C MET A 116 1.29 8.45 -1.77
N ILE A 117 1.67 7.33 -2.37
CA ILE A 117 1.79 7.15 -3.80
C ILE A 117 0.97 5.92 -4.19
N PRO A 118 -0.34 6.07 -4.49
CA PRO A 118 -1.11 4.99 -5.10
C PRO A 118 -0.39 4.45 -6.33
N SER A 119 -0.30 3.13 -6.46
CA SER A 119 0.57 2.49 -7.44
C SER A 119 -0.18 1.53 -8.34
N ILE A 120 0.15 1.59 -9.62
CA ILE A 120 -0.29 0.63 -10.63
C ILE A 120 0.47 -0.67 -10.42
N ASN A 121 -0.26 -1.78 -10.32
CA ASN A 121 0.32 -3.11 -10.40
C ASN A 121 0.58 -3.44 -11.89
N ARG A 122 1.85 -3.68 -12.26
CA ARG A 122 2.26 -3.94 -13.65
C ARG A 122 1.65 -5.21 -14.24
N GLU A 123 1.29 -6.16 -13.38
CA GLU A 123 0.73 -7.45 -13.82
C GLU A 123 -0.76 -7.33 -14.18
N GLU A 124 -1.42 -6.24 -13.76
CA GLU A 124 -2.83 -5.96 -14.04
C GLU A 124 -3.08 -5.37 -15.44
N SER A 125 -4.35 -5.25 -15.80
CA SER A 125 -4.75 -4.68 -17.09
C SER A 125 -4.50 -3.17 -17.18
N ALA A 126 -4.31 -2.66 -18.40
CA ALA A 126 -4.22 -1.22 -18.64
C ALA A 126 -5.51 -0.48 -18.24
N GLN A 127 -6.67 -1.15 -18.35
CA GLN A 127 -7.96 -0.57 -17.94
C GLN A 127 -8.01 -0.38 -16.42
N LEU A 128 -7.57 -1.38 -15.63
CA LEU A 128 -7.56 -1.26 -14.18
C LEU A 128 -6.66 -0.11 -13.71
N ALA A 129 -5.57 0.16 -14.42
CA ALA A 129 -4.73 1.32 -14.13
C ALA A 129 -5.45 2.65 -14.43
N VAL A 130 -6.25 2.72 -15.49
CA VAL A 130 -7.10 3.90 -15.77
C VAL A 130 -8.15 4.06 -14.68
N ASP A 131 -8.79 2.97 -14.26
CA ASP A 131 -9.81 2.99 -13.20
C ASP A 131 -9.21 3.45 -11.87
N LEU A 132 -8.00 2.99 -11.53
CA LEU A 132 -7.25 3.46 -10.35
C LEU A 132 -7.02 4.98 -10.40
N VAL A 133 -6.51 5.48 -11.50
CA VAL A 133 -6.22 6.93 -11.63
C VAL A 133 -7.51 7.74 -11.52
N THR A 134 -8.57 7.30 -12.17
CA THR A 134 -9.89 7.94 -12.07
C THR A 134 -10.38 7.98 -10.63
N LEU A 135 -10.28 6.85 -9.93
CA LEU A 135 -10.65 6.74 -8.52
C LEU A 135 -9.87 7.71 -7.63
N VAL A 136 -8.55 7.83 -7.85
CA VAL A 136 -7.67 8.76 -7.11
C VAL A 136 -8.05 10.21 -7.37
N LEU A 137 -8.33 10.57 -8.62
CA LEU A 137 -8.72 11.94 -9.01
C LEU A 137 -10.11 12.33 -8.50
N GLU A 138 -11.04 11.39 -8.45
CA GLU A 138 -12.39 11.59 -7.90
C GLU A 138 -12.40 11.67 -6.36
N ASN A 139 -11.34 11.19 -5.71
CA ASN A 139 -11.18 11.21 -4.26
C ASN A 139 -9.84 11.85 -3.88
N PRO A 140 -9.69 13.17 -4.07
CA PRO A 140 -8.43 13.86 -3.81
C PRO A 140 -8.14 13.93 -2.30
N PHE A 141 -6.86 13.69 -1.95
CA PHE A 141 -6.30 13.85 -0.60
C PHE A 141 -4.96 14.58 -0.71
N GLU A 142 -4.70 15.52 0.19
CA GLU A 142 -3.44 16.30 0.21
C GLU A 142 -2.20 15.43 0.42
N GLU A 143 -2.36 14.32 1.11
CA GLU A 143 -1.29 13.36 1.39
C GLU A 143 -0.91 12.52 0.16
N VAL A 144 -1.75 12.51 -0.90
CA VAL A 144 -1.46 11.82 -2.17
C VAL A 144 -0.69 12.76 -3.08
N ILE A 145 0.57 12.46 -3.31
CA ILE A 145 1.48 13.34 -4.06
C ILE A 145 1.74 12.89 -5.51
N GLY A 146 1.28 11.71 -5.89
CA GLY A 146 1.49 11.24 -7.25
C GLY A 146 1.01 9.81 -7.48
N LEU A 147 1.31 9.31 -8.68
CA LEU A 147 1.02 7.94 -9.11
C LEU A 147 2.31 7.14 -9.27
N GLY A 148 2.35 5.97 -8.68
CA GLY A 148 3.46 5.02 -8.77
C GLY A 148 3.19 3.85 -9.71
N MET A 149 4.21 3.01 -9.88
CA MET A 149 4.11 1.71 -10.55
C MET A 149 5.11 0.74 -9.92
N ASP A 150 4.66 -0.46 -9.61
CA ASP A 150 5.47 -1.52 -9.00
C ASP A 150 5.09 -2.91 -9.51
N TYR A 151 5.44 -3.98 -8.77
CA TYR A 151 5.32 -5.39 -9.16
C TYR A 151 6.33 -5.84 -10.23
N LEU A 152 6.08 -6.99 -10.86
CA LEU A 152 7.05 -7.64 -11.75
C LEU A 152 7.27 -6.81 -13.03
N GLU A 153 8.50 -6.36 -13.25
CA GLU A 153 8.85 -5.54 -14.41
C GLU A 153 9.06 -6.38 -15.68
N THR A 154 9.66 -7.56 -15.53
CA THR A 154 9.94 -8.45 -16.67
C THR A 154 8.66 -8.87 -17.36
N GLY A 155 8.54 -8.54 -18.65
CA GLY A 155 7.35 -8.83 -19.47
C GLY A 155 6.19 -7.85 -19.29
N HIS A 156 6.33 -6.85 -18.40
CA HIS A 156 5.28 -5.86 -18.12
C HIS A 156 5.81 -4.42 -18.32
N PRO A 157 6.05 -3.98 -19.57
CA PRO A 157 6.65 -2.70 -19.87
C PRO A 157 5.70 -1.54 -19.51
N PRO A 158 6.24 -0.38 -19.10
CA PRO A 158 5.45 0.77 -18.64
C PRO A 158 4.57 1.39 -19.75
N GLU A 159 4.91 1.18 -21.00
CA GLU A 159 4.16 1.68 -22.17
C GLU A 159 2.70 1.18 -22.19
N LYS A 160 2.44 0.01 -21.61
CA LYS A 160 1.09 -0.54 -21.43
C LYS A 160 0.16 0.44 -20.71
N PHE A 161 0.70 1.28 -19.84
CA PHE A 161 -0.06 2.14 -18.93
C PHE A 161 -0.05 3.63 -19.34
N TRP A 162 0.38 3.95 -20.58
CA TRP A 162 0.53 5.32 -21.07
C TRP A 162 -0.71 6.18 -20.85
N LYS A 163 -1.92 5.59 -21.05
CA LYS A 163 -3.19 6.29 -20.92
C LYS A 163 -3.47 6.67 -19.46
N ALA A 164 -3.20 5.78 -18.50
CA ALA A 164 -3.33 6.08 -17.08
C ALA A 164 -2.41 7.23 -16.67
N TYR A 165 -1.16 7.23 -17.13
CA TYR A 165 -0.23 8.33 -16.88
C TYR A 165 -0.63 9.64 -17.55
N GLN A 166 -1.21 9.58 -18.74
CA GLN A 166 -1.74 10.78 -19.39
C GLN A 166 -2.85 11.40 -18.53
N ILE A 167 -3.84 10.60 -18.10
CA ILE A 167 -4.95 11.06 -17.26
C ILE A 167 -4.43 11.62 -15.93
N ALA A 168 -3.49 10.93 -15.29
CA ALA A 168 -2.87 11.37 -14.04
C ALA A 168 -2.21 12.76 -14.19
N ARG A 169 -1.45 12.96 -15.28
CA ARG A 169 -0.81 14.24 -15.58
C ARG A 169 -1.83 15.34 -15.85
N GLU A 170 -2.87 15.07 -16.63
CA GLU A 170 -3.95 16.03 -16.93
C GLU A 170 -4.72 16.39 -15.65
N GLY A 171 -4.85 15.46 -14.70
CA GLY A 171 -5.42 15.65 -13.37
C GLY A 171 -4.48 16.30 -12.35
N GLY A 172 -3.23 16.64 -12.72
CA GLY A 172 -2.28 17.31 -11.83
C GLY A 172 -1.51 16.40 -10.87
N LEU A 173 -1.60 15.07 -11.02
CA LEU A 173 -0.78 14.14 -10.24
C LEU A 173 0.65 14.07 -10.80
N HIS A 174 1.64 14.10 -9.91
CA HIS A 174 3.00 13.72 -10.26
C HIS A 174 3.08 12.22 -10.51
N TYR A 175 4.09 11.78 -11.26
CA TYR A 175 4.31 10.35 -11.50
C TYR A 175 5.71 9.95 -11.07
N TYR A 176 5.77 8.81 -10.38
CA TYR A 176 6.98 8.24 -9.84
C TYR A 176 7.28 6.92 -10.55
N ARG A 177 8.50 6.78 -11.04
CA ARG A 177 9.01 5.53 -11.57
C ARG A 177 9.98 4.95 -10.55
N LYS A 178 9.68 3.77 -10.03
CA LYS A 178 10.65 2.99 -9.27
C LYS A 178 11.70 2.49 -10.28
N GLY A 179 12.92 3.01 -10.17
CA GLY A 179 14.07 2.55 -10.93
C GLY A 179 14.57 1.21 -10.46
#